data_f764bb514983cbb9784bf44ee0780d13
#
_entry.id   f764bb514983cbb9784bf44ee0780d13
#
_cell.length_a   1.000
_cell.length_b   1.000
_cell.length_c   1.000
_cell.angle_alpha   90.00
_cell.angle_beta   90.00
_cell.angle_gamma   90.00
#
_symmetry.space_group_name_H-M   'P 1'
#
loop_
_entity.id
_entity.type
_entity.pdbx_description
1 polymer ?
#
loop_
_entity_poly.entity_id
_entity_poly.type
_entity_poly.pdbx_seq_one_letter_code
_entity_poly.pdbx_strand_id
1 'polypeptide(L)'
;MVHVASTNVPFTSESKDAVANIPEIEKEIELAIREAARELKSFLNKRRSMQQRREKQDKLATILPAMAQKLSAVAGREPLEIDDTMARIMNDVLVTREREDGTVRVVVENNADTNADLEITEIVNAEPADADGANVVEMDGEWFLKWSPIVGSGEEATLEYAVDGDADPQLSVDGIEDEKLTIDT
;
A
#
# COMPACT_ATOMS: atom_id res chain seq x y z
N MET A 1 3.06 -17.98 -28.54
CA MET A 1 2.66 -17.69 -29.94
C MET A 1 3.61 -16.61 -30.43
N VAL A 2 4.20 -16.77 -31.60
CA VAL A 2 5.06 -15.75 -32.25
C VAL A 2 4.28 -15.19 -33.42
N HIS A 3 4.25 -13.86 -33.56
CA HIS A 3 3.61 -13.19 -34.67
C HIS A 3 4.70 -12.54 -35.55
N VAL A 4 4.71 -12.85 -36.82
CA VAL A 4 5.65 -12.29 -37.81
C VAL A 4 4.87 -11.41 -38.77
N ALA A 5 5.22 -10.14 -38.87
CA ALA A 5 4.67 -9.21 -39.84
C ALA A 5 5.76 -8.76 -40.81
N SER A 6 5.58 -9.02 -42.11
CA SER A 6 6.49 -8.64 -43.14
C SER A 6 5.75 -8.40 -44.45
N THR A 7 6.25 -7.52 -45.30
CA THR A 7 5.72 -7.30 -46.66
C THR A 7 5.97 -8.50 -47.59
N ASN A 8 6.93 -9.32 -47.27
CA ASN A 8 7.28 -10.54 -48.05
C ASN A 8 7.70 -11.63 -47.07
N VAL A 9 6.74 -12.43 -46.61
CA VAL A 9 7.03 -13.57 -45.71
C VAL A 9 7.56 -14.74 -46.57
N PRO A 10 8.76 -15.23 -46.31
CA PRO A 10 9.32 -16.38 -47.05
C PRO A 10 8.68 -17.68 -46.54
N PHE A 11 8.03 -18.41 -47.44
CA PHE A 11 7.42 -19.70 -47.15
C PHE A 11 8.28 -20.83 -47.75
N THR A 12 8.21 -22.01 -47.13
CA THR A 12 8.93 -23.22 -47.60
C THR A 12 8.26 -23.87 -48.80
N SER A 13 6.96 -23.61 -49.05
CA SER A 13 6.16 -24.21 -50.11
C SER A 13 5.11 -23.22 -50.62
N GLU A 14 4.52 -23.52 -51.77
CA GLU A 14 3.39 -22.77 -52.33
C GLU A 14 2.12 -22.83 -51.46
N SER A 15 1.98 -23.86 -50.66
CA SER A 15 0.87 -24.02 -49.69
C SER A 15 0.94 -23.06 -48.49
N LYS A 16 2.07 -22.37 -48.29
CA LYS A 16 2.30 -21.41 -47.19
C LYS A 16 2.13 -22.01 -45.80
N ASP A 17 2.33 -23.29 -45.62
CA ASP A 17 2.13 -24.02 -44.38
C ASP A 17 3.23 -23.75 -43.35
N ALA A 18 4.42 -23.38 -43.78
CA ALA A 18 5.55 -23.09 -42.90
C ALA A 18 6.40 -21.94 -43.43
N VAL A 19 6.89 -21.12 -42.53
CA VAL A 19 7.85 -20.05 -42.81
C VAL A 19 9.25 -20.68 -43.05
N ALA A 20 9.94 -20.24 -44.10
CA ALA A 20 11.32 -20.72 -44.40
C ALA A 20 12.26 -20.30 -43.26
N ASN A 21 13.16 -21.21 -42.91
CA ASN A 21 14.20 -20.93 -41.92
C ASN A 21 15.28 -20.03 -42.57
N ILE A 22 15.17 -18.74 -42.33
CA ILE A 22 16.14 -17.73 -42.78
C ILE A 22 16.85 -17.18 -41.56
N PRO A 23 18.18 -17.08 -41.54
CA PRO A 23 18.97 -16.67 -40.38
C PRO A 23 18.54 -15.31 -39.78
N GLU A 24 18.09 -14.38 -40.60
CA GLU A 24 17.62 -13.07 -40.18
C GLU A 24 16.32 -13.18 -39.36
N ILE A 25 15.37 -14.01 -39.82
CA ILE A 25 14.09 -14.24 -39.13
C ILE A 25 14.33 -15.02 -37.84
N GLU A 26 15.20 -16.04 -37.88
CA GLU A 26 15.55 -16.82 -36.69
C GLU A 26 16.14 -15.92 -35.60
N LYS A 27 17.06 -15.02 -35.97
CA LYS A 27 17.69 -14.08 -35.05
C LYS A 27 16.68 -13.11 -34.42
N GLU A 28 15.76 -12.56 -35.21
CA GLU A 28 14.72 -11.65 -34.70
C GLU A 28 13.74 -12.36 -33.75
N ILE A 29 13.35 -13.59 -34.10
CA ILE A 29 12.51 -14.42 -33.22
C ILE A 29 13.26 -14.74 -31.92
N GLU A 30 14.54 -15.09 -31.98
CA GLU A 30 15.36 -15.36 -30.80
C GLU A 30 15.48 -14.13 -29.90
N LEU A 31 15.69 -12.94 -30.47
CA LEU A 31 15.72 -11.68 -29.71
C LEU A 31 14.40 -11.38 -29.04
N ALA A 32 13.28 -11.50 -29.75
CA ALA A 32 11.95 -11.28 -29.21
C ALA A 32 11.62 -12.26 -28.06
N ILE A 33 11.98 -13.54 -28.23
CA ILE A 33 11.79 -14.55 -27.17
C ILE A 33 12.66 -14.24 -25.94
N ARG A 34 13.91 -13.83 -26.15
CA ARG A 34 14.82 -13.45 -25.05
C ARG A 34 14.31 -12.24 -24.29
N GLU A 35 13.77 -11.25 -24.98
CA GLU A 35 13.19 -10.05 -24.35
C GLU A 35 11.96 -10.41 -23.52
N ALA A 36 10.99 -11.13 -24.10
CA ALA A 36 9.83 -11.63 -23.38
C ALA A 36 10.21 -12.51 -22.17
N ALA A 37 11.23 -13.36 -22.31
CA ALA A 37 11.71 -14.18 -21.21
C ALA A 37 12.35 -13.38 -20.08
N ARG A 38 13.05 -12.27 -20.41
CA ARG A 38 13.60 -11.36 -19.39
C ARG A 38 12.51 -10.66 -18.62
N GLU A 39 11.49 -10.13 -19.30
CA GLU A 39 10.34 -9.49 -18.68
C GLU A 39 9.58 -10.46 -17.75
N LEU A 40 9.29 -11.66 -18.27
CA LEU A 40 8.65 -12.71 -17.48
C LEU A 40 9.48 -13.09 -16.24
N LYS A 41 10.80 -13.26 -16.39
CA LYS A 41 11.69 -13.56 -15.27
C LYS A 41 11.67 -12.44 -14.23
N SER A 42 11.71 -11.18 -14.66
CA SER A 42 11.63 -10.01 -13.77
C SER A 42 10.30 -10.02 -13.00
N PHE A 43 9.19 -10.21 -13.69
CA PHE A 43 7.87 -10.31 -13.07
C PHE A 43 7.78 -11.45 -12.05
N LEU A 44 8.24 -12.65 -12.41
CA LEU A 44 8.22 -13.81 -11.50
C LEU A 44 9.12 -13.60 -10.28
N ASN A 45 10.28 -12.99 -10.46
CA ASN A 45 11.18 -12.67 -9.34
C ASN A 45 10.55 -11.64 -8.39
N LYS A 46 9.93 -10.59 -8.94
CA LYS A 46 9.20 -9.59 -8.13
C LYS A 46 8.07 -10.24 -7.35
N ARG A 47 7.25 -11.05 -8.00
CA ARG A 47 6.14 -11.78 -7.34
C ARG A 47 6.65 -12.71 -6.23
N ARG A 48 7.74 -13.45 -6.47
CA ARG A 48 8.35 -14.35 -5.47
C ARG A 48 8.91 -13.57 -4.28
N SER A 49 9.56 -12.45 -4.53
CA SER A 49 10.08 -11.58 -3.46
C SER A 49 8.94 -11.03 -2.60
N MET A 50 7.86 -10.56 -3.21
CA MET A 50 6.66 -10.10 -2.48
C MET A 50 6.05 -11.22 -1.63
N GLN A 51 5.88 -12.41 -2.20
CA GLN A 51 5.35 -13.55 -1.44
C GLN A 51 6.24 -13.93 -0.24
N GLN A 52 7.56 -13.95 -0.43
CA GLN A 52 8.51 -14.22 0.67
C GLN A 52 8.47 -13.13 1.75
N ARG A 53 8.27 -11.86 1.36
CA ARG A 53 8.11 -10.75 2.30
C ARG A 53 6.83 -10.95 3.12
N ARG A 54 5.69 -11.22 2.50
CA ARG A 54 4.42 -11.53 3.19
C ARG A 54 4.55 -12.69 4.17
N GLU A 55 5.13 -13.83 3.75
CA GLU A 55 5.33 -14.99 4.65
C GLU A 55 6.19 -14.67 5.88
N LYS A 56 7.16 -13.75 5.74
CA LYS A 56 7.96 -13.28 6.88
C LYS A 56 7.16 -12.35 7.79
N GLN A 57 6.39 -11.44 7.20
CA GLN A 57 5.52 -10.53 7.92
C GLN A 57 4.48 -11.30 8.74
N ASP A 58 3.77 -12.26 8.16
CA ASP A 58 2.79 -13.10 8.86
C ASP A 58 3.40 -13.82 10.08
N LYS A 59 4.64 -14.32 9.92
CA LYS A 59 5.35 -14.96 11.03
C LYS A 59 5.68 -13.98 12.14
N LEU A 60 6.15 -12.78 11.80
CA LEU A 60 6.45 -11.73 12.78
C LEU A 60 5.19 -11.25 13.48
N ALA A 61 4.10 -11.02 12.73
CA ALA A 61 2.80 -10.63 13.26
C ALA A 61 2.25 -11.62 14.31
N THR A 62 2.56 -12.90 14.13
CA THR A 62 2.16 -13.94 15.11
C THR A 62 3.09 -14.05 16.31
N ILE A 63 4.39 -13.92 16.08
CA ILE A 63 5.41 -14.24 17.11
C ILE A 63 5.63 -13.05 18.04
N LEU A 64 5.71 -11.82 17.53
CA LEU A 64 6.09 -10.66 18.34
C LEU A 64 5.06 -10.33 19.43
N PRO A 65 3.72 -10.31 19.16
CA PRO A 65 2.72 -10.10 20.20
C PRO A 65 2.77 -11.16 21.28
N ALA A 66 2.93 -12.43 20.89
CA ALA A 66 3.04 -13.53 21.85
C ALA A 66 4.29 -13.44 22.71
N MET A 67 5.41 -12.95 22.17
CA MET A 67 6.63 -12.70 22.94
C MET A 67 6.46 -11.52 23.89
N ALA A 68 5.89 -10.39 23.41
CA ALA A 68 5.63 -9.20 24.21
C ALA A 68 4.76 -9.55 25.44
N GLN A 69 3.66 -10.26 25.21
CA GLN A 69 2.78 -10.72 26.28
C GLN A 69 3.48 -11.59 27.32
N LYS A 70 4.29 -12.57 26.86
CA LYS A 70 5.04 -13.45 27.77
C LYS A 70 6.10 -12.69 28.55
N LEU A 71 6.81 -11.78 27.92
CA LEU A 71 7.82 -10.95 28.58
C LEU A 71 7.20 -10.04 29.63
N SER A 72 6.09 -9.40 29.34
CA SER A 72 5.35 -8.57 30.30
C SER A 72 4.89 -9.40 31.51
N ALA A 73 4.34 -10.59 31.26
CA ALA A 73 3.93 -11.50 32.32
C ALA A 73 5.09 -11.95 33.22
N VAL A 74 6.26 -12.29 32.66
CA VAL A 74 7.45 -12.67 33.40
C VAL A 74 8.04 -11.49 34.18
N ALA A 75 8.01 -10.29 33.58
CA ALA A 75 8.50 -9.07 34.21
C ALA A 75 7.54 -8.49 35.27
N GLY A 76 6.30 -8.99 35.38
CA GLY A 76 5.28 -8.46 36.26
C GLY A 76 4.88 -7.02 35.92
N ARG A 77 4.94 -6.66 34.65
CA ARG A 77 4.58 -5.35 34.10
C ARG A 77 3.28 -5.42 33.28
N GLU A 78 2.69 -4.27 33.02
CA GLU A 78 1.58 -4.16 32.06
C GLU A 78 1.98 -4.68 30.69
N PRO A 79 1.00 -5.16 29.88
CA PRO A 79 1.26 -5.59 28.51
C PRO A 79 2.00 -4.51 27.73
N LEU A 80 3.03 -4.89 27.00
CA LEU A 80 3.78 -3.98 26.15
C LEU A 80 2.96 -3.75 24.89
N GLU A 81 2.62 -2.51 24.61
CA GLU A 81 2.05 -2.11 23.34
C GLU A 81 3.15 -2.16 22.28
N ILE A 82 2.90 -2.90 21.20
CA ILE A 82 3.89 -3.13 20.14
C ILE A 82 3.37 -2.77 18.75
N ASP A 83 2.17 -2.21 18.65
CA ASP A 83 1.49 -1.98 17.37
C ASP A 83 2.27 -1.00 16.50
N ASP A 84 2.78 0.10 17.07
CA ASP A 84 3.69 1.04 16.41
C ASP A 84 4.99 0.33 15.91
N THR A 85 5.61 -0.48 16.78
CA THR A 85 6.81 -1.24 16.40
C THR A 85 6.51 -2.26 15.31
N MET A 86 5.32 -2.86 15.34
CA MET A 86 4.86 -3.79 14.30
C MET A 86 4.67 -3.09 12.96
N ALA A 87 3.99 -1.94 12.93
CA ALA A 87 3.78 -1.16 11.71
C ALA A 87 5.13 -0.79 11.05
N ARG A 88 6.12 -0.35 11.83
CA ARG A 88 7.48 -0.05 11.34
C ARG A 88 8.21 -1.28 10.80
N ILE A 89 8.10 -2.44 11.45
CA ILE A 89 8.73 -3.70 10.98
C ILE A 89 8.05 -4.21 9.72
N MET A 90 6.74 -4.02 9.61
CA MET A 90 5.94 -4.44 8.47
C MET A 90 6.11 -3.55 7.25
N ASN A 91 6.74 -2.39 7.39
CA ASN A 91 6.80 -1.32 6.36
C ASN A 91 5.40 -0.86 5.95
N ASP A 92 4.52 -0.75 6.91
CA ASP A 92 3.14 -0.35 6.69
C ASP A 92 2.95 1.16 6.91
N VAL A 93 1.82 1.67 6.46
CA VAL A 93 1.37 3.01 6.85
C VAL A 93 0.61 2.89 8.16
N LEU A 94 1.06 3.61 9.17
CA LEU A 94 0.40 3.72 10.45
C LEU A 94 -0.39 5.04 10.50
N VAL A 95 -1.66 4.94 10.84
CA VAL A 95 -2.51 6.10 11.09
C VAL A 95 -2.96 6.06 12.54
N THR A 96 -2.50 7.04 13.30
CA THR A 96 -2.85 7.19 14.71
C THR A 96 -3.78 8.38 14.88
N ARG A 97 -4.87 8.19 15.60
CA ARG A 97 -5.80 9.27 15.92
C ARG A 97 -5.85 9.52 17.42
N GLU A 98 -5.54 10.73 17.80
CA GLU A 98 -5.60 11.20 19.18
C GLU A 98 -6.60 12.33 19.33
N ARG A 99 -7.26 12.41 20.46
CA ARG A 99 -8.16 13.50 20.80
C ARG A 99 -7.78 14.10 22.14
N GLU A 100 -7.54 15.42 22.15
CA GLU A 100 -7.23 16.17 23.36
C GLU A 100 -7.99 17.51 23.35
N ASP A 101 -8.74 17.78 24.39
CA ASP A 101 -9.47 19.07 24.60
C ASP A 101 -10.32 19.56 23.41
N GLY A 102 -10.98 18.64 22.68
CA GLY A 102 -11.81 18.97 21.52
C GLY A 102 -11.04 19.08 20.20
N THR A 103 -9.73 18.99 20.24
CA THR A 103 -8.89 18.90 19.04
C THR A 103 -8.63 17.43 18.70
N VAL A 104 -8.84 17.07 17.45
CA VAL A 104 -8.51 15.75 16.92
C VAL A 104 -7.25 15.90 16.07
N ARG A 105 -6.27 15.06 16.34
CA ARG A 105 -5.03 14.96 15.59
C ARG A 105 -4.93 13.59 14.95
N VAL A 106 -4.80 13.56 13.64
CA VAL A 106 -4.55 12.34 12.86
C VAL A 106 -3.11 12.40 12.36
N VAL A 107 -2.27 11.50 12.86
CA VAL A 107 -0.87 11.35 12.44
C VAL A 107 -0.76 10.18 11.50
N VAL A 108 -0.16 10.40 10.35
CA VAL A 108 0.07 9.41 9.31
C VAL A 108 1.57 9.20 9.17
N GLU A 109 2.06 8.04 9.56
CA GLU A 109 3.46 7.63 9.40
C GLU A 109 3.58 6.66 8.22
N ASN A 110 4.35 7.00 7.21
CA ASN A 110 4.64 6.09 6.11
C ASN A 110 5.95 5.32 6.36
N ASN A 111 5.85 4.11 6.84
CA ASN A 111 6.99 3.22 7.06
C ASN A 111 7.33 2.37 5.82
N ALA A 112 6.63 2.55 4.69
CA ALA A 112 6.91 1.85 3.44
C ALA A 112 8.14 2.42 2.70
N ASP A 113 8.72 1.62 1.80
CA ASP A 113 9.88 2.03 0.98
C ASP A 113 9.49 2.99 -0.18
N THR A 114 8.21 3.33 -0.32
CA THR A 114 7.67 4.18 -1.40
C THR A 114 6.76 5.24 -0.82
N ASN A 115 6.57 6.33 -1.56
CA ASN A 115 5.59 7.35 -1.18
C ASN A 115 4.19 6.74 -1.11
N ALA A 116 3.41 7.17 -0.13
CA ALA A 116 2.00 6.86 0.01
C ALA A 116 1.16 8.06 -0.44
N ASP A 117 0.29 7.84 -1.43
CA ASP A 117 -0.70 8.80 -1.90
C ASP A 117 -2.04 8.37 -1.31
N LEU A 118 -2.50 9.09 -0.29
CA LEU A 118 -3.60 8.67 0.55
C LEU A 118 -4.78 9.65 0.43
N GLU A 119 -5.98 9.11 0.57
CA GLU A 119 -7.20 9.89 0.79
C GLU A 119 -7.73 9.57 2.19
N ILE A 120 -7.71 10.54 3.09
CA ILE A 120 -8.15 10.39 4.47
C ILE A 120 -9.47 11.13 4.63
N THR A 121 -10.48 10.42 5.10
CA THR A 121 -11.81 10.96 5.34
C THR A 121 -12.19 10.76 6.80
N GLU A 122 -12.51 11.85 7.49
CA GLU A 122 -13.15 11.86 8.81
C GLU A 122 -14.61 12.28 8.66
N ILE A 123 -15.51 11.57 9.33
CA ILE A 123 -16.93 11.88 9.36
C ILE A 123 -17.29 12.27 10.80
N VAL A 124 -17.78 13.48 10.98
CA VAL A 124 -18.17 14.01 12.30
C VAL A 124 -19.61 14.53 12.28
N ASN A 125 -20.27 14.48 13.43
CA ASN A 125 -21.67 14.89 13.59
C ASN A 125 -21.84 16.34 14.06
N ALA A 126 -20.75 17.10 14.15
CA ALA A 126 -20.77 18.52 14.50
C ALA A 126 -19.87 19.30 13.53
N GLU A 127 -20.17 20.59 13.35
CA GLU A 127 -19.39 21.45 12.46
C GLU A 127 -17.94 21.53 12.95
N PRO A 128 -16.97 21.12 12.11
CA PRO A 128 -15.56 21.19 12.47
C PRO A 128 -15.02 22.62 12.33
N ALA A 129 -14.08 22.98 13.20
CA ALA A 129 -13.31 24.21 13.11
C ALA A 129 -11.82 23.88 12.89
N ASP A 130 -11.07 24.85 12.41
CA ASP A 130 -9.61 24.77 12.24
C ASP A 130 -9.12 23.51 11.46
N ALA A 131 -9.92 23.06 10.48
CA ALA A 131 -9.59 21.92 9.63
C ALA A 131 -8.68 22.34 8.47
N ASP A 132 -7.45 22.68 8.76
CA ASP A 132 -6.49 23.15 7.76
C ASP A 132 -6.20 22.08 6.70
N GLY A 133 -6.27 22.49 5.42
CA GLY A 133 -6.01 21.61 4.28
C GLY A 133 -7.10 20.59 3.96
N ALA A 134 -8.17 20.53 4.76
CA ALA A 134 -9.30 19.67 4.49
C ALA A 134 -10.27 20.28 3.47
N ASN A 135 -10.84 19.42 2.61
CA ASN A 135 -12.06 19.74 1.91
C ASN A 135 -13.25 19.32 2.77
N VAL A 136 -13.94 20.30 3.34
CA VAL A 136 -15.06 20.07 4.28
C VAL A 136 -16.38 20.16 3.53
N VAL A 137 -17.22 19.13 3.64
CA VAL A 137 -18.54 19.04 3.00
C VAL A 137 -19.57 18.59 4.02
N GLU A 138 -20.69 19.30 4.12
CA GLU A 138 -21.86 18.87 4.89
C GLU A 138 -22.80 18.04 4.00
N MET A 139 -23.24 16.90 4.49
CA MET A 139 -24.21 16.04 3.82
C MET A 139 -25.08 15.33 4.87
N ASP A 140 -26.40 15.50 4.76
CA ASP A 140 -27.40 14.85 5.62
C ASP A 140 -27.21 15.09 7.14
N GLY A 141 -26.58 16.21 7.52
CA GLY A 141 -26.31 16.57 8.92
C GLY A 141 -25.01 15.98 9.48
N GLU A 142 -24.23 15.36 8.64
CA GLU A 142 -22.87 14.91 8.93
C GLU A 142 -21.85 15.76 8.17
N TRP A 143 -20.67 15.91 8.73
CA TRP A 143 -19.58 16.68 8.15
C TRP A 143 -18.46 15.74 7.73
N PHE A 144 -18.07 15.83 6.46
CA PHE A 144 -17.00 15.05 5.85
C PHE A 144 -15.78 15.93 5.68
N LEU A 145 -14.69 15.58 6.35
CA LEU A 145 -13.39 16.22 6.20
C LEU A 145 -12.49 15.31 5.37
N LYS A 146 -12.03 15.80 4.23
CA LYS A 146 -11.19 15.03 3.31
C LYS A 146 -9.84 15.69 3.11
N TRP A 147 -8.78 14.93 3.31
CA TRP A 147 -7.40 15.30 2.99
C TRP A 147 -6.83 14.32 1.98
N SER A 148 -5.90 14.80 1.15
CA SER A 148 -5.18 13.97 0.17
C SER A 148 -3.68 14.17 0.34
N PRO A 149 -3.09 13.72 1.47
CA PRO A 149 -1.67 13.85 1.69
C PRO A 149 -0.85 12.87 0.85
N ILE A 150 0.30 13.35 0.34
CA ILE A 150 1.35 12.50 -0.21
C ILE A 150 2.45 12.44 0.84
N VAL A 151 2.60 11.27 1.48
CA VAL A 151 3.58 11.07 2.54
C VAL A 151 4.77 10.31 1.99
N GLY A 152 5.96 10.92 2.07
CA GLY A 152 7.20 10.32 1.60
C GLY A 152 7.60 9.07 2.40
N SER A 153 8.47 8.24 1.83
CA SER A 153 9.03 7.07 2.53
C SER A 153 9.76 7.49 3.81
N GLY A 154 9.35 6.99 4.95
CA GLY A 154 9.90 7.31 6.27
C GLY A 154 9.51 8.71 6.78
N GLU A 155 8.54 9.36 6.15
CA GLU A 155 8.00 10.66 6.57
C GLU A 155 6.67 10.50 7.29
N GLU A 156 6.27 11.58 8.00
CA GLU A 156 4.98 11.69 8.66
C GLU A 156 4.21 12.92 8.16
N ALA A 157 2.88 12.84 8.22
CA ALA A 157 1.98 13.95 8.00
C ALA A 157 1.01 14.06 9.17
N THR A 158 0.78 15.26 9.66
CA THR A 158 -0.18 15.54 10.74
C THR A 158 -1.35 16.34 10.19
N LEU A 159 -2.56 15.87 10.46
CA LEU A 159 -3.82 16.52 10.11
C LEU A 159 -4.54 16.87 11.42
N GLU A 160 -5.02 18.10 11.53
CA GLU A 160 -5.67 18.56 12.77
C GLU A 160 -7.00 19.22 12.44
N TYR A 161 -7.96 19.04 13.32
CA TYR A 161 -9.22 19.77 13.30
C TYR A 161 -9.82 19.84 14.71
N ALA A 162 -10.64 20.83 14.95
CA ALA A 162 -11.39 20.96 16.21
C ALA A 162 -12.86 20.62 15.99
N VAL A 163 -13.46 19.91 16.93
CA VAL A 163 -14.89 19.57 16.89
C VAL A 163 -15.45 19.61 18.31
N ASP A 164 -16.55 20.35 18.48
CA ASP A 164 -17.28 20.43 19.74
C ASP A 164 -18.16 19.19 19.93
N GLY A 165 -18.21 18.68 21.18
CA GLY A 165 -19.11 17.63 21.58
C GLY A 165 -18.50 16.24 21.63
N ASP A 166 -19.36 15.25 21.89
CA ASP A 166 -19.03 13.83 22.03
C ASP A 166 -19.10 13.14 20.65
N ALA A 167 -18.45 13.76 19.67
CA ALA A 167 -18.39 13.19 18.32
C ALA A 167 -17.54 11.93 18.36
N ASP A 168 -18.12 10.82 17.91
CA ASP A 168 -17.37 9.58 17.62
C ASP A 168 -17.04 9.58 16.12
N PRO A 169 -15.92 10.20 15.72
CA PRO A 169 -15.58 10.37 14.32
C PRO A 169 -15.25 9.02 13.70
N GLN A 170 -15.74 8.82 12.48
CA GLN A 170 -15.41 7.65 11.68
C GLN A 170 -14.25 8.01 10.75
N LEU A 171 -13.14 7.29 10.90
CA LEU A 171 -11.94 7.45 10.07
C LEU A 171 -11.94 6.41 8.95
N SER A 172 -11.76 6.87 7.73
CA SER A 172 -11.49 6.02 6.55
C SER A 172 -10.21 6.47 5.86
N VAL A 173 -9.42 5.51 5.43
CA VAL A 173 -8.16 5.74 4.70
C VAL A 173 -8.20 4.93 3.41
N ASP A 174 -8.09 5.62 2.27
CA ASP A 174 -8.04 5.04 0.94
C ASP A 174 -6.68 5.34 0.27
N GLY A 175 -6.38 4.66 -0.83
CA GLY A 175 -5.13 4.84 -1.59
C GLY A 175 -4.04 3.82 -1.25
N ILE A 176 -4.28 2.95 -0.26
CA ILE A 176 -3.36 1.88 0.12
C ILE A 176 -4.12 0.55 0.28
N GLU A 177 -3.41 -0.57 0.10
CA GLU A 177 -3.98 -1.90 0.36
C GLU A 177 -4.23 -2.09 1.86
N ASP A 178 -5.39 -2.59 2.28
CA ASP A 178 -5.77 -2.81 3.68
C ASP A 178 -4.72 -3.63 4.47
N GLU A 179 -4.01 -4.54 3.77
CA GLU A 179 -2.93 -5.35 4.35
C GLU A 179 -1.67 -4.54 4.73
N LYS A 180 -1.59 -3.28 4.32
CA LYS A 180 -0.46 -2.36 4.56
C LYS A 180 -0.86 -1.14 5.38
N LEU A 181 -2.06 -1.14 5.89
CA LEU A 181 -2.63 -0.07 6.69
C LEU A 181 -2.84 -0.57 8.11
N THR A 182 -2.31 0.14 9.08
CA THR A 182 -2.62 -0.04 10.49
C THR A 182 -3.29 1.24 11.01
N ILE A 183 -4.46 1.13 11.59
CA ILE A 183 -5.18 2.26 12.19
C ILE A 183 -5.27 2.02 13.70
N ASP A 184 -4.76 2.98 14.46
CA ASP A 184 -4.86 3.05 15.92
C ASP A 184 -5.71 4.25 16.30
N THR A 185 -6.86 4.02 17.02
CA THR A 185 -7.88 5.05 17.31
C THR A 185 -8.35 5.03 18.75
#